data_68f7fab2545c318d8972a5fead1cf08b
#
_entry.id   68f7fab2545c318d8972a5fead1cf08b
#
_cell.length_a   1.000
_cell.length_b   1.000
_cell.length_c   1.000
_cell.angle_alpha   90.00
_cell.angle_beta   90.00
_cell.angle_gamma   90.00
#
_symmetry.space_group_name_H-M   'P 1'
#
loop_
_entity.id
_entity.type
_entity.pdbx_description
1 polymer ?
#
loop_
_entity_poly.entity_id
_entity_poly.type
_entity_poly.pdbx_seq_one_letter_code
_entity_poly.pdbx_strand_id
1 'polypeptide(L)'
;MVSIEKNNIFGNVSLEELMDATYTASTNFQVRAFFEAKDEILKTSKYSEKEFFEILDAMIDAETERKIVLEKLQGRDPLFLSEIADKITLFPPENVIRDVIYLMAQGYVEEHIEVKTKMVTKKIKGEEKQVEVKEYFYRYQAKELPDDFIEYYLEPVSIVFDAGVCCQCGWCSAICPVNAIMVDADNLEIDAESCMKCGLCFSVCPRSFSIDQATKAIKKLDKELNWSDNIGAYFNTYTGSTTNEDIVKVRQDGGVVTTIAEYLLKNKLVDAVIAVQHSEDLWKPEPVIIDDVKNLYKTGGTKYANSPSLKIIDQAKKYDNVAFVGVPCMMKALEKGALYPSGLPFFKNIKYRIGLFCMESFPYEQIINLTKEQFSKDIKELTKMNIGGGKFIINLKSGEQIDVPLKEVQKYARDSCHFCEDLTSDYADISVGSIGSQDGWSSVITRSKAADKLYNDIVKAGLIESKSLKEVKPGQFLVEKIGGTKRNKCKPINLKEIQNGN
;
A
#
# COMPACT_ATOMS: atom_id res chain seq x y z
N MET A 1 13.12 -29.95 5.88
CA MET A 1 14.52 -30.05 5.40
C MET A 1 14.68 -29.07 4.28
N VAL A 2 15.31 -27.92 4.55
CA VAL A 2 15.73 -26.98 3.50
C VAL A 2 16.55 -27.78 2.51
N SER A 3 16.13 -27.85 1.26
CA SER A 3 16.83 -28.65 0.26
C SER A 3 18.22 -28.05 0.04
N ILE A 4 19.22 -28.75 0.45
CA ILE A 4 20.66 -28.41 0.33
C ILE A 4 21.10 -28.21 -1.15
N GLU A 5 20.22 -28.38 -2.11
CA GLU A 5 20.48 -28.14 -3.53
C GLU A 5 20.49 -26.66 -3.99
N LYS A 6 20.18 -25.70 -3.10
CA LYS A 6 20.37 -24.25 -3.36
C LYS A 6 21.83 -23.77 -3.15
N ASN A 7 22.79 -24.66 -3.21
CA ASN A 7 24.20 -24.48 -2.85
C ASN A 7 25.04 -23.48 -3.67
N ASN A 8 24.43 -22.58 -4.46
CA ASN A 8 25.20 -21.56 -5.19
C ASN A 8 24.74 -20.12 -4.92
N ILE A 9 23.77 -19.92 -4.03
CA ILE A 9 23.25 -18.57 -3.72
C ILE A 9 24.03 -17.90 -2.57
N PHE A 10 24.70 -18.69 -1.74
CA PHE A 10 25.36 -18.22 -0.50
C PHE A 10 26.89 -18.10 -0.60
N GLY A 11 27.42 -17.67 -1.72
CA GLY A 11 28.83 -17.74 -2.14
C GLY A 11 29.94 -17.34 -1.16
N ASN A 12 29.64 -16.73 0.01
CA ASN A 12 30.61 -16.33 1.04
C ASN A 12 30.15 -16.60 2.49
N VAL A 13 29.14 -17.45 2.68
CA VAL A 13 28.71 -17.95 4.00
C VAL A 13 29.16 -19.39 4.12
N SER A 14 29.83 -19.74 5.21
CA SER A 14 30.17 -21.11 5.48
C SER A 14 28.93 -21.95 5.75
N LEU A 15 29.00 -23.25 5.54
CA LEU A 15 27.90 -24.16 5.88
C LEU A 15 27.56 -24.08 7.37
N GLU A 16 28.56 -23.88 8.24
CA GLU A 16 28.39 -23.74 9.69
C GLU A 16 27.59 -22.45 10.03
N GLU A 17 27.95 -21.29 9.44
CA GLU A 17 27.21 -20.04 9.61
C GLU A 17 25.75 -20.16 9.13
N LEU A 18 25.52 -20.83 8.00
CA LEU A 18 24.17 -21.05 7.49
C LEU A 18 23.36 -21.97 8.40
N MET A 19 23.96 -23.04 8.92
CA MET A 19 23.30 -23.96 9.85
C MET A 19 22.96 -23.27 11.16
N ASP A 20 23.85 -22.44 11.73
CA ASP A 20 23.61 -21.70 12.95
C ASP A 20 22.50 -20.65 12.75
N ALA A 21 22.54 -19.89 11.66
CA ALA A 21 21.51 -18.93 11.32
C ALA A 21 20.13 -19.60 11.14
N THR A 22 20.07 -20.76 10.45
CA THR A 22 18.84 -21.52 10.25
C THR A 22 18.31 -22.09 11.57
N TYR A 23 19.19 -22.60 12.43
CA TYR A 23 18.80 -23.07 13.77
C TYR A 23 18.24 -21.92 14.59
N THR A 24 18.92 -20.78 14.64
CA THR A 24 18.46 -19.57 15.34
C THR A 24 17.11 -19.10 14.81
N ALA A 25 16.94 -19.07 13.48
CA ALA A 25 15.68 -18.71 12.82
C ALA A 25 14.53 -19.65 13.22
N SER A 26 14.77 -20.96 13.27
CA SER A 26 13.77 -21.96 13.65
C SER A 26 13.34 -21.86 15.14
N THR A 27 14.16 -21.27 15.98
CA THR A 27 13.87 -21.03 17.40
C THR A 27 13.29 -19.63 17.67
N ASN A 28 13.20 -18.78 16.64
CA ASN A 28 12.55 -17.48 16.73
C ASN A 28 11.10 -17.62 17.25
N PHE A 29 10.70 -16.72 18.13
CA PHE A 29 9.38 -16.79 18.80
C PHE A 29 8.22 -16.85 17.80
N GLN A 30 8.23 -16.04 16.74
CA GLN A 30 7.15 -16.00 15.75
C GLN A 30 7.08 -17.29 14.93
N VAL A 31 8.23 -17.82 14.51
CA VAL A 31 8.33 -19.09 13.77
C VAL A 31 7.79 -20.23 14.63
N ARG A 32 8.18 -20.28 15.91
CA ARG A 32 7.71 -21.29 16.87
C ARG A 32 6.21 -21.16 17.15
N ALA A 33 5.72 -19.96 17.43
CA ALA A 33 4.30 -19.72 17.67
C ALA A 33 3.44 -20.16 16.47
N PHE A 34 3.90 -19.89 15.25
CA PHE A 34 3.22 -20.33 14.02
C PHE A 34 3.25 -21.86 13.89
N PHE A 35 4.39 -22.49 14.14
CA PHE A 35 4.53 -23.96 14.08
C PHE A 35 3.69 -24.68 15.12
N GLU A 36 3.73 -24.23 16.38
CA GLU A 36 3.00 -24.83 17.52
C GLU A 36 1.48 -24.75 17.33
N ALA A 37 0.98 -23.73 16.63
CA ALA A 37 -0.46 -23.55 16.35
C ALA A 37 -0.94 -24.26 15.06
N LYS A 38 -0.19 -25.20 14.51
CA LYS A 38 -0.54 -25.90 13.26
C LYS A 38 -1.98 -26.41 13.25
N ASP A 39 -2.39 -27.12 14.31
CA ASP A 39 -3.71 -27.74 14.35
C ASP A 39 -4.84 -26.70 14.39
N GLU A 40 -4.66 -25.61 15.12
CA GLU A 40 -5.59 -24.49 15.17
C GLU A 40 -5.70 -23.79 13.82
N ILE A 41 -4.58 -23.57 13.16
CA ILE A 41 -4.54 -22.94 11.82
C ILE A 41 -5.27 -23.82 10.80
N LEU A 42 -5.02 -25.12 10.78
CA LEU A 42 -5.65 -26.04 9.83
C LEU A 42 -7.16 -26.21 10.09
N LYS A 43 -7.62 -26.08 11.33
CA LYS A 43 -9.07 -26.08 11.68
C LYS A 43 -9.81 -24.90 11.04
N THR A 44 -9.17 -23.76 10.80
CA THR A 44 -9.83 -22.60 10.17
C THR A 44 -10.14 -22.82 8.68
N SER A 45 -9.54 -23.81 8.06
CA SER A 45 -9.59 -24.08 6.62
C SER A 45 -9.09 -22.92 5.74
N LYS A 46 -8.43 -21.92 6.34
CA LYS A 46 -7.87 -20.77 5.64
C LYS A 46 -6.65 -21.17 4.81
N TYR A 47 -5.83 -22.06 5.37
CA TYR A 47 -4.68 -22.63 4.71
C TYR A 47 -4.79 -24.15 4.62
N SER A 48 -4.38 -24.73 3.50
CA SER A 48 -4.10 -26.16 3.39
C SER A 48 -2.82 -26.51 4.15
N GLU A 49 -2.62 -27.78 4.46
CA GLU A 49 -1.37 -28.22 5.10
C GLU A 49 -0.13 -27.89 4.27
N LYS A 50 -0.25 -27.95 2.93
CA LYS A 50 0.83 -27.57 2.02
C LYS A 50 1.15 -26.06 2.15
N GLU A 51 0.14 -25.21 2.13
CA GLU A 51 0.31 -23.77 2.29
C GLU A 51 0.87 -23.40 3.67
N PHE A 52 0.48 -24.13 4.72
CA PHE A 52 1.04 -23.96 6.05
C PHE A 52 2.56 -24.15 6.05
N PHE A 53 3.04 -25.24 5.46
CA PHE A 53 4.48 -25.49 5.37
C PHE A 53 5.21 -24.51 4.45
N GLU A 54 4.59 -24.07 3.35
CA GLU A 54 5.16 -23.04 2.48
C GLU A 54 5.35 -21.70 3.23
N ILE A 55 4.40 -21.34 4.09
CA ILE A 55 4.52 -20.13 4.94
C ILE A 55 5.61 -20.32 6.00
N LEU A 56 5.62 -21.44 6.67
CA LEU A 56 6.61 -21.74 7.70
C LEU A 56 8.04 -21.73 7.13
N ASP A 57 8.25 -22.36 5.99
CA ASP A 57 9.55 -22.37 5.31
C ASP A 57 9.97 -20.94 4.92
N ALA A 58 9.05 -20.13 4.41
CA ALA A 58 9.34 -18.73 4.06
C ALA A 58 9.65 -17.86 5.30
N MET A 59 9.02 -18.13 6.44
CA MET A 59 9.35 -17.45 7.70
C MET A 59 10.77 -17.83 8.17
N ILE A 60 11.13 -19.10 8.12
CA ILE A 60 12.47 -19.58 8.48
C ILE A 60 13.52 -18.99 7.55
N ASP A 61 13.28 -19.03 6.23
CA ASP A 61 14.19 -18.47 5.23
C ASP A 61 14.43 -16.97 5.46
N ALA A 62 13.37 -16.20 5.72
CA ALA A 62 13.47 -14.77 5.97
C ALA A 62 14.23 -14.43 7.27
N GLU A 63 14.01 -15.19 8.35
CA GLU A 63 14.76 -14.98 9.60
C GLU A 63 16.23 -15.39 9.45
N THR A 64 16.51 -16.45 8.67
CA THR A 64 17.88 -16.87 8.34
C THR A 64 18.62 -15.76 7.59
N GLU A 65 18.00 -15.17 6.56
CA GLU A 65 18.56 -14.03 5.81
C GLU A 65 18.86 -12.86 6.75
N ARG A 66 17.90 -12.48 7.61
CA ARG A 66 18.04 -11.37 8.57
C ARG A 66 19.18 -11.59 9.56
N LYS A 67 19.31 -12.79 10.09
CA LYS A 67 20.40 -13.13 11.00
C LYS A 67 21.76 -12.90 10.33
N ILE A 68 21.94 -13.40 9.11
CA ILE A 68 23.17 -13.24 8.33
C ILE A 68 23.42 -11.75 8.01
N VAL A 69 22.38 -11.01 7.57
CA VAL A 69 22.49 -9.57 7.29
C VAL A 69 22.91 -8.80 8.55
N LEU A 70 22.33 -9.10 9.72
CA LEU A 70 22.68 -8.49 10.99
C LEU A 70 24.14 -8.75 11.37
N GLU A 71 24.61 -9.98 11.28
CA GLU A 71 26.01 -10.35 11.57
C GLU A 71 27.00 -9.62 10.65
N LYS A 72 26.66 -9.49 9.36
CA LYS A 72 27.51 -8.73 8.43
C LYS A 72 27.52 -7.21 8.67
N LEU A 73 26.53 -6.68 9.39
CA LEU A 73 26.45 -5.26 9.78
C LEU A 73 27.16 -4.95 11.10
N GLN A 74 27.38 -5.95 11.96
CA GLN A 74 28.00 -5.74 13.26
C GLN A 74 29.42 -5.11 13.14
N GLY A 75 29.72 -4.16 14.02
CA GLY A 75 31.01 -3.48 14.08
C GLY A 75 31.34 -2.59 12.87
N ARG A 76 30.37 -2.28 12.01
CA ARG A 76 30.53 -1.36 10.87
C ARG A 76 30.03 0.04 11.20
N ASP A 77 30.64 1.04 10.57
CA ASP A 77 30.13 2.42 10.56
C ASP A 77 28.78 2.51 9.84
N PRO A 78 27.98 3.56 10.11
CA PRO A 78 26.70 3.78 9.45
C PRO A 78 26.83 3.87 7.92
N LEU A 79 26.07 3.04 7.19
CA LEU A 79 26.11 2.91 5.72
C LEU A 79 24.74 3.25 5.09
N PHE A 80 24.76 3.70 3.84
CA PHE A 80 23.53 3.78 3.03
C PHE A 80 22.99 2.38 2.67
N LEU A 81 21.69 2.24 2.47
CA LEU A 81 21.07 0.96 2.07
C LEU A 81 21.71 0.36 0.81
N SER A 82 22.05 1.20 -0.17
CA SER A 82 22.76 0.76 -1.39
C SER A 82 24.15 0.23 -1.09
N GLU A 83 24.90 0.90 -0.21
CA GLU A 83 26.25 0.45 0.18
C GLU A 83 26.21 -0.87 0.96
N ILE A 84 25.17 -1.08 1.79
CA ILE A 84 24.95 -2.35 2.49
C ILE A 84 24.65 -3.45 1.48
N ALA A 85 23.73 -3.20 0.54
CA ALA A 85 23.37 -4.14 -0.50
C ALA A 85 24.57 -4.50 -1.41
N ASP A 86 25.41 -3.53 -1.75
CA ASP A 86 26.63 -3.76 -2.53
C ASP A 86 27.69 -4.58 -1.79
N LYS A 87 27.71 -4.48 -0.45
CA LYS A 87 28.69 -5.21 0.40
C LYS A 87 28.23 -6.60 0.80
N ILE A 88 26.92 -6.84 0.88
CA ILE A 88 26.32 -8.14 1.22
C ILE A 88 25.81 -8.77 -0.07
N THR A 89 26.71 -9.38 -0.84
CA THR A 89 26.41 -9.95 -2.16
C THR A 89 25.84 -11.38 -2.10
N LEU A 90 25.48 -11.85 -0.91
CA LEU A 90 24.95 -13.19 -0.67
C LEU A 90 23.49 -13.33 -1.12
N PHE A 91 22.76 -12.23 -1.04
CA PHE A 91 21.34 -12.14 -1.36
C PHE A 91 21.11 -11.09 -2.45
N PRO A 92 19.98 -11.13 -3.17
CA PRO A 92 19.57 -10.06 -4.04
C PRO A 92 19.55 -8.71 -3.28
N PRO A 93 20.00 -7.61 -3.92
CA PRO A 93 20.07 -6.29 -3.27
C PRO A 93 18.75 -5.87 -2.60
N GLU A 94 17.61 -6.18 -3.22
CA GLU A 94 16.28 -5.92 -2.70
C GLU A 94 15.99 -6.66 -1.40
N ASN A 95 16.45 -7.89 -1.26
CA ASN A 95 16.30 -8.68 -0.03
C ASN A 95 17.11 -8.06 1.11
N VAL A 96 18.38 -7.73 0.85
CA VAL A 96 19.26 -7.09 1.85
C VAL A 96 18.65 -5.76 2.33
N ILE A 97 18.21 -4.91 1.40
CA ILE A 97 17.58 -3.62 1.71
C ILE A 97 16.32 -3.83 2.57
N ARG A 98 15.47 -4.79 2.20
CA ARG A 98 14.27 -5.16 2.95
C ARG A 98 14.61 -5.57 4.38
N ASP A 99 15.59 -6.45 4.54
CA ASP A 99 15.94 -7.04 5.83
C ASP A 99 16.57 -6.01 6.77
N VAL A 100 17.38 -5.07 6.29
CA VAL A 100 17.88 -3.95 7.11
C VAL A 100 16.72 -3.13 7.69
N ILE A 101 15.70 -2.82 6.91
CA ILE A 101 14.53 -2.07 7.39
C ILE A 101 13.69 -2.89 8.37
N TYR A 102 13.59 -4.19 8.17
CA TYR A 102 12.91 -5.06 9.12
C TYR A 102 13.67 -5.16 10.44
N LEU A 103 14.98 -5.35 10.39
CA LEU A 103 15.86 -5.35 11.58
C LEU A 103 15.81 -4.01 12.34
N MET A 104 15.66 -2.90 11.62
CA MET A 104 15.43 -1.59 12.24
C MET A 104 14.06 -1.56 12.96
N ALA A 105 13.02 -2.11 12.37
CA ALA A 105 11.69 -2.21 13.01
C ALA A 105 11.73 -3.10 14.26
N GLN A 106 12.52 -4.17 14.24
CA GLN A 106 12.77 -5.05 15.39
C GLN A 106 13.66 -4.39 16.46
N GLY A 107 14.36 -3.31 16.13
CA GLY A 107 15.25 -2.59 17.06
C GLY A 107 16.72 -3.02 17.02
N TYR A 108 17.10 -3.96 16.15
CA TYR A 108 18.49 -4.43 15.98
C TYR A 108 19.38 -3.46 15.19
N VAL A 109 18.77 -2.61 14.38
CA VAL A 109 19.45 -1.62 13.54
C VAL A 109 18.91 -0.25 13.89
N GLU A 110 19.79 0.75 13.92
CA GLU A 110 19.43 2.15 14.08
C GLU A 110 19.67 2.96 12.81
N GLU A 111 18.87 4.01 12.66
CA GLU A 111 18.93 4.94 11.55
C GLU A 111 19.62 6.23 11.98
N HIS A 112 20.61 6.66 11.21
CA HIS A 112 21.32 7.93 11.38
C HIS A 112 20.91 8.88 10.26
N ILE A 113 20.33 10.04 10.62
CA ILE A 113 19.84 11.03 9.67
C ILE A 113 20.82 12.19 9.59
N GLU A 114 21.49 12.37 8.45
CA GLU A 114 22.28 13.54 8.13
C GLU A 114 21.44 14.52 7.32
N VAL A 115 21.37 15.79 7.76
CA VAL A 115 20.63 16.85 7.07
C VAL A 115 21.60 17.81 6.42
N LYS A 116 21.56 17.91 5.07
CA LYS A 116 22.33 18.92 4.32
C LYS A 116 21.39 19.99 3.79
N THR A 117 21.78 21.24 3.98
CA THR A 117 21.02 22.39 3.48
C THR A 117 21.69 22.95 2.24
N LYS A 118 20.94 23.19 1.18
CA LYS A 118 21.42 23.88 -0.02
C LYS A 118 20.47 24.98 -0.45
N MET A 119 21.03 26.05 -1.03
CA MET A 119 20.26 27.11 -1.67
C MET A 119 19.95 26.71 -3.11
N VAL A 120 18.67 26.80 -3.49
CA VAL A 120 18.22 26.47 -4.83
C VAL A 120 17.42 27.65 -5.38
N THR A 121 17.72 28.06 -6.60
CA THR A 121 16.95 29.10 -7.30
C THR A 121 15.60 28.53 -7.72
N LYS A 122 14.49 29.05 -7.17
CA LYS A 122 13.13 28.71 -7.57
C LYS A 122 12.40 29.93 -8.11
N LYS A 123 11.63 29.75 -9.18
CA LYS A 123 10.77 30.79 -9.74
C LYS A 123 9.46 30.84 -8.96
N ILE A 124 9.27 31.88 -8.12
CA ILE A 124 8.09 32.08 -7.29
C ILE A 124 7.38 33.34 -7.77
N LYS A 125 6.10 33.21 -8.18
CA LYS A 125 5.29 34.31 -8.75
C LYS A 125 5.96 35.07 -9.90
N GLY A 126 6.78 34.39 -10.70
CA GLY A 126 7.46 34.97 -11.86
C GLY A 126 8.88 35.50 -11.56
N GLU A 127 9.27 35.65 -10.30
CA GLU A 127 10.58 36.09 -9.84
C GLU A 127 11.48 34.92 -9.44
N GLU A 128 12.76 34.98 -9.75
CA GLU A 128 13.74 34.02 -9.26
C GLU A 128 14.12 34.35 -7.80
N LYS A 129 13.89 33.38 -6.90
CA LYS A 129 14.22 33.51 -5.49
C LYS A 129 15.12 32.35 -5.05
N GLN A 130 16.12 32.66 -4.24
CA GLN A 130 16.90 31.65 -3.54
C GLN A 130 16.05 31.09 -2.39
N VAL A 131 15.87 29.76 -2.39
CA VAL A 131 15.10 29.04 -1.37
C VAL A 131 16.01 28.00 -0.76
N GLU A 132 15.99 27.95 0.56
CA GLU A 132 16.67 26.90 1.32
C GLU A 132 15.95 25.57 1.15
N VAL A 133 16.66 24.52 0.77
CA VAL A 133 16.16 23.17 0.63
C VAL A 133 16.99 22.24 1.51
N LYS A 134 16.32 21.44 2.34
CA LYS A 134 16.96 20.42 3.17
C LYS A 134 16.95 19.10 2.43
N GLU A 135 18.08 18.43 2.38
CA GLU A 135 18.26 17.08 1.88
C GLU A 135 18.56 16.16 3.06
N TYR A 136 17.86 15.04 3.17
CA TYR A 136 17.99 14.07 4.24
C TYR A 136 18.73 12.84 3.69
N PHE A 137 19.77 12.40 4.41
CA PHE A 137 20.56 11.22 4.08
C PHE A 137 20.42 10.22 5.23
N TYR A 138 19.94 9.03 4.92
CA TYR A 138 19.63 7.98 5.87
C TYR A 138 20.71 6.90 5.80
N ARG A 139 21.39 6.65 6.92
CA ARG A 139 22.39 5.60 7.08
C ARG A 139 21.95 4.66 8.17
N TYR A 140 22.38 3.41 8.12
CA TYR A 140 21.94 2.34 8.99
C TYR A 140 23.14 1.62 9.60
N GLN A 141 23.04 1.26 10.88
CA GLN A 141 24.07 0.60 11.65
C GLN A 141 23.45 -0.42 12.60
N ALA A 142 24.12 -1.59 12.77
CA ALA A 142 23.75 -2.55 13.82
C ALA A 142 24.01 -1.96 15.20
N LYS A 143 23.06 -2.14 16.12
CA LYS A 143 23.16 -1.67 17.50
C LYS A 143 23.90 -2.67 18.39
N GLU A 144 24.62 -2.15 19.39
CA GLU A 144 24.92 -2.93 20.57
C GLU A 144 23.65 -3.07 21.41
N LEU A 145 23.22 -4.30 21.63
CA LEU A 145 21.96 -4.58 22.33
C LEU A 145 22.20 -4.78 23.83
N PRO A 146 21.40 -4.19 24.72
CA PRO A 146 21.46 -4.48 26.14
C PRO A 146 20.98 -5.90 26.44
N ASP A 147 21.39 -6.48 27.57
CA ASP A 147 21.03 -7.84 27.99
C ASP A 147 19.51 -8.05 28.14
N ASP A 148 18.75 -6.97 28.40
CA ASP A 148 17.31 -6.95 28.57
C ASP A 148 16.56 -6.50 27.29
N PHE A 149 17.22 -6.59 26.13
CA PHE A 149 16.63 -6.18 24.86
C PHE A 149 15.35 -6.99 24.56
N ILE A 150 14.27 -6.27 24.23
CA ILE A 150 12.99 -6.84 23.83
C ILE A 150 12.69 -6.42 22.39
N GLU A 151 12.38 -7.39 21.55
CA GLU A 151 11.96 -7.15 20.19
C GLU A 151 10.57 -6.49 20.12
N TYR A 152 10.45 -5.38 19.38
CA TYR A 152 9.20 -4.61 19.33
C TYR A 152 8.08 -5.26 18.50
N TYR A 153 8.42 -6.15 17.57
CA TYR A 153 7.47 -6.66 16.57
C TYR A 153 6.54 -7.77 17.07
N LEU A 154 6.65 -8.17 18.33
CA LEU A 154 5.81 -9.21 18.95
C LEU A 154 4.41 -8.71 19.31
N GLU A 155 4.18 -7.40 19.24
CA GLU A 155 2.88 -6.82 19.56
C GLU A 155 1.87 -7.10 18.45
N PRO A 156 0.62 -7.46 18.77
CA PRO A 156 -0.45 -7.55 17.79
C PRO A 156 -0.75 -6.16 17.19
N VAL A 157 -1.39 -6.15 16.01
CA VAL A 157 -1.73 -4.90 15.30
C VAL A 157 -2.67 -3.96 16.07
N SER A 158 -3.22 -4.38 17.22
CA SER A 158 -4.01 -3.56 18.15
C SER A 158 -3.33 -2.24 18.46
N ILE A 159 -2.01 -2.23 18.71
CA ILE A 159 -1.27 -1.01 19.00
C ILE A 159 -1.44 0.06 17.90
N VAL A 160 -1.52 -0.34 16.64
CA VAL A 160 -1.75 0.56 15.50
C VAL A 160 -3.17 1.12 15.52
N PHE A 161 -4.14 0.33 15.99
CA PHE A 161 -5.52 0.77 16.12
C PHE A 161 -5.69 1.71 17.32
N ASP A 162 -5.17 1.34 18.47
CA ASP A 162 -5.23 2.12 19.71
C ASP A 162 -4.53 3.48 19.57
N ALA A 163 -3.47 3.52 18.76
CA ALA A 163 -2.77 4.75 18.36
C ALA A 163 -3.60 5.68 17.46
N GLY A 164 -4.80 5.28 17.00
CA GLY A 164 -5.63 6.05 16.07
C GLY A 164 -5.05 6.18 14.66
N VAL A 165 -3.98 5.45 14.31
CA VAL A 165 -3.34 5.54 13.00
C VAL A 165 -3.79 4.46 12.01
N CYS A 166 -4.62 3.52 12.45
CA CYS A 166 -5.12 2.42 11.63
C CYS A 166 -5.91 2.94 10.42
N CYS A 167 -5.50 2.54 9.22
CA CYS A 167 -6.22 2.88 7.98
C CYS A 167 -7.39 1.93 7.67
N GLN A 168 -7.63 0.92 8.50
CA GLN A 168 -8.72 -0.06 8.38
C GLN A 168 -8.80 -0.67 6.97
N CYS A 169 -7.66 -1.06 6.41
CA CYS A 169 -7.59 -1.67 5.09
C CYS A 169 -8.11 -3.12 5.06
N GLY A 170 -8.15 -3.80 6.21
CA GLY A 170 -8.59 -5.19 6.37
C GLY A 170 -7.50 -6.24 6.14
N TRP A 171 -6.27 -5.84 5.83
CA TRP A 171 -5.20 -6.77 5.51
C TRP A 171 -4.85 -7.72 6.68
N CYS A 172 -4.77 -7.20 7.91
CA CYS A 172 -4.50 -7.99 9.11
C CYS A 172 -5.56 -9.10 9.36
N SER A 173 -6.83 -8.81 9.06
CA SER A 173 -7.91 -9.82 9.14
C SER A 173 -7.74 -10.92 8.08
N ALA A 174 -7.44 -10.52 6.82
CA ALA A 174 -7.27 -11.48 5.75
C ALA A 174 -6.11 -12.44 5.98
N ILE A 175 -5.00 -11.99 6.56
CA ILE A 175 -3.82 -12.84 6.76
C ILE A 175 -3.81 -13.59 8.09
N CYS A 176 -4.67 -13.22 9.06
CA CYS A 176 -4.68 -13.88 10.36
C CYS A 176 -4.95 -15.37 10.23
N PRO A 177 -4.02 -16.26 10.59
CA PRO A 177 -4.14 -17.69 10.31
C PRO A 177 -5.20 -18.37 11.17
N VAL A 178 -5.53 -17.79 12.32
CA VAL A 178 -6.54 -18.31 13.26
C VAL A 178 -7.83 -17.47 13.29
N ASN A 179 -8.00 -16.53 12.34
CA ASN A 179 -9.15 -15.62 12.26
C ASN A 179 -9.43 -14.80 13.53
N ALA A 180 -8.42 -14.54 14.34
CA ALA A 180 -8.54 -13.78 15.59
C ALA A 180 -8.77 -12.28 15.37
N ILE A 181 -8.72 -11.77 14.14
CA ILE A 181 -8.84 -10.34 13.85
C ILE A 181 -10.07 -10.09 12.97
N MET A 182 -10.98 -9.29 13.48
CA MET A 182 -12.14 -8.79 12.75
C MET A 182 -11.96 -7.31 12.45
N VAL A 183 -12.14 -6.94 11.18
CA VAL A 183 -12.08 -5.54 10.71
C VAL A 183 -13.37 -5.19 10.00
N ASP A 184 -14.02 -4.16 10.47
CA ASP A 184 -15.10 -3.48 9.77
C ASP A 184 -14.66 -2.07 9.33
N ALA A 185 -15.53 -1.32 8.68
CA ALA A 185 -15.21 0.02 8.15
C ALA A 185 -14.71 0.99 9.24
N ASP A 186 -15.19 0.85 10.47
CA ASP A 186 -14.93 1.79 11.56
C ASP A 186 -14.40 1.12 12.83
N ASN A 187 -14.23 -0.22 12.85
CA ASN A 187 -13.77 -0.96 14.01
C ASN A 187 -12.73 -2.04 13.69
N LEU A 188 -11.92 -2.37 14.69
CA LEU A 188 -10.99 -3.50 14.69
C LEU A 188 -11.08 -4.20 16.03
N GLU A 189 -11.37 -5.49 16.03
CA GLU A 189 -11.44 -6.32 17.22
C GLU A 189 -10.44 -7.46 17.11
N ILE A 190 -9.78 -7.78 18.21
CA ILE A 190 -8.85 -8.91 18.31
C ILE A 190 -9.32 -9.83 19.43
N ASP A 191 -9.61 -11.07 19.07
CA ASP A 191 -9.82 -12.14 20.05
C ASP A 191 -8.46 -12.53 20.64
N ALA A 192 -8.21 -12.08 21.87
CA ALA A 192 -6.96 -12.29 22.56
C ALA A 192 -6.72 -13.77 22.94
N GLU A 193 -7.80 -14.56 23.12
CA GLU A 193 -7.70 -15.99 23.46
C GLU A 193 -7.26 -16.81 22.23
N SER A 194 -7.80 -16.50 21.06
CA SER A 194 -7.41 -17.15 19.81
C SER A 194 -6.10 -16.64 19.23
N CYS A 195 -5.63 -15.46 19.65
CA CYS A 195 -4.43 -14.82 19.09
C CYS A 195 -3.15 -15.55 19.52
N MET A 196 -2.47 -16.19 18.57
CA MET A 196 -1.22 -16.92 18.76
C MET A 196 0.03 -16.03 18.80
N LYS A 197 -0.10 -14.72 18.67
CA LYS A 197 0.99 -13.70 18.68
C LYS A 197 2.10 -13.95 17.64
N CYS A 198 1.77 -14.51 16.49
CA CYS A 198 2.74 -14.79 15.41
C CYS A 198 3.28 -13.55 14.70
N GLY A 199 2.77 -12.34 14.97
CA GLY A 199 3.25 -11.08 14.41
C GLY A 199 2.97 -10.84 12.93
N LEU A 200 2.37 -11.77 12.18
CA LEU A 200 2.08 -11.62 10.75
C LEU A 200 1.28 -10.35 10.45
N CYS A 201 0.27 -10.05 11.28
CA CYS A 201 -0.56 -8.86 11.13
C CYS A 201 0.24 -7.55 11.27
N PHE A 202 1.22 -7.51 12.16
CA PHE A 202 2.09 -6.35 12.36
C PHE A 202 3.11 -6.22 11.22
N SER A 203 3.73 -7.31 10.79
CA SER A 203 4.76 -7.29 9.74
C SER A 203 4.23 -6.76 8.41
N VAL A 204 2.96 -6.98 8.06
CA VAL A 204 2.35 -6.50 6.80
C VAL A 204 1.50 -5.24 6.96
N CYS A 205 1.30 -4.74 8.19
CA CYS A 205 0.50 -3.54 8.41
C CYS A 205 1.17 -2.30 7.81
N PRO A 206 0.49 -1.52 6.95
CA PRO A 206 1.09 -0.33 6.33
C PRO A 206 1.38 0.81 7.32
N ARG A 207 0.96 0.65 8.58
CA ARG A 207 1.10 1.64 9.65
C ARG A 207 2.01 1.21 10.80
N SER A 208 2.49 -0.03 10.82
CA SER A 208 3.34 -0.56 11.90
C SER A 208 4.76 0.02 11.86
N PHE A 209 5.41 -0.08 10.72
CA PHE A 209 6.71 0.52 10.44
C PHE A 209 6.80 0.91 8.97
N SER A 210 7.65 1.92 8.66
CA SER A 210 7.76 2.43 7.28
C SER A 210 8.64 1.54 6.43
N ILE A 211 8.20 1.31 5.18
CA ILE A 211 8.99 0.67 4.11
C ILE A 211 9.45 1.68 3.05
N ASP A 212 9.20 2.97 3.27
CA ASP A 212 9.36 3.99 2.23
C ASP A 212 10.82 4.11 1.78
N GLN A 213 11.77 4.04 2.71
CA GLN A 213 13.20 4.07 2.39
C GLN A 213 13.64 2.81 1.64
N ALA A 214 13.17 1.63 2.07
CA ALA A 214 13.45 0.38 1.37
C ALA A 214 12.92 0.42 -0.06
N THR A 215 11.65 0.76 -0.23
CA THR A 215 11.02 0.84 -1.56
C THR A 215 11.70 1.88 -2.45
N LYS A 216 12.07 3.05 -1.89
CA LYS A 216 12.82 4.08 -2.63
C LYS A 216 14.17 3.54 -3.11
N ALA A 217 14.90 2.84 -2.25
CA ALA A 217 16.18 2.25 -2.59
C ALA A 217 16.03 1.16 -3.67
N ILE A 218 15.09 0.23 -3.49
CA ILE A 218 14.78 -0.86 -4.44
C ILE A 218 14.36 -0.29 -5.81
N LYS A 219 13.42 0.66 -5.85
CA LYS A 219 12.96 1.26 -7.12
C LYS A 219 14.07 2.02 -7.86
N LYS A 220 15.05 2.56 -7.15
CA LYS A 220 16.22 3.22 -7.76
C LYS A 220 17.22 2.25 -8.40
N LEU A 221 17.14 0.96 -8.12
CA LEU A 221 17.93 -0.06 -8.82
C LEU A 221 17.48 -0.17 -10.29
N ASP A 222 16.20 0.06 -10.57
CA ASP A 222 15.68 0.13 -11.94
C ASP A 222 15.99 1.51 -12.56
N LYS A 223 16.94 1.53 -13.48
CA LYS A 223 17.40 2.75 -14.18
C LYS A 223 16.44 3.26 -15.25
N GLU A 224 15.42 2.47 -15.62
CA GLU A 224 14.37 2.89 -16.57
C GLU A 224 13.28 3.74 -15.89
N LEU A 225 13.20 3.75 -14.55
CA LEU A 225 12.21 4.51 -13.80
C LEU A 225 12.65 5.96 -13.57
N ASN A 226 11.71 6.87 -13.75
CA ASN A 226 11.82 8.23 -13.25
C ASN A 226 11.50 8.28 -11.75
N TRP A 227 12.03 9.28 -11.06
CA TRP A 227 11.75 9.52 -9.64
C TRP A 227 11.25 10.94 -9.42
N SER A 228 10.19 11.08 -8.65
CA SER A 228 9.74 12.36 -8.09
C SER A 228 9.50 12.19 -6.59
N ASP A 229 10.04 13.09 -5.78
CA ASP A 229 9.81 13.07 -4.33
C ASP A 229 8.34 13.33 -3.96
N ASN A 230 7.52 13.78 -4.90
CA ASN A 230 6.11 14.11 -4.70
C ASN A 230 5.13 13.02 -5.14
N ILE A 231 5.50 12.18 -6.11
CA ILE A 231 4.64 11.15 -6.70
C ILE A 231 5.30 9.77 -6.81
N GLY A 232 6.49 9.60 -6.21
CA GLY A 232 7.23 8.34 -6.19
C GLY A 232 7.89 7.96 -7.51
N ALA A 233 8.20 6.67 -7.68
CA ALA A 233 8.74 6.11 -8.91
C ALA A 233 7.66 6.00 -10.00
N TYR A 234 8.01 6.31 -11.25
CA TYR A 234 7.10 6.18 -12.39
C TYR A 234 7.85 5.94 -13.70
N PHE A 235 7.21 5.25 -14.63
CA PHE A 235 7.71 5.06 -15.98
C PHE A 235 7.24 6.20 -16.89
N ASN A 236 5.91 6.39 -17.02
CA ASN A 236 5.29 7.47 -17.78
C ASN A 236 4.07 8.06 -17.08
N THR A 237 3.61 9.22 -17.58
CA THR A 237 2.40 9.90 -17.10
C THR A 237 1.52 10.30 -18.29
N TYR A 238 0.23 10.00 -18.16
CA TYR A 238 -0.78 10.24 -19.19
C TYR A 238 -2.02 10.90 -18.62
N THR A 239 -2.85 11.44 -19.51
CA THR A 239 -4.26 11.70 -19.26
C THR A 239 -5.08 10.88 -20.25
N GLY A 240 -6.17 10.26 -19.78
CA GLY A 240 -6.96 9.35 -20.59
C GLY A 240 -8.46 9.40 -20.28
N SER A 241 -9.25 9.06 -21.29
CA SER A 241 -10.71 8.94 -21.20
C SER A 241 -11.17 7.70 -21.96
N THR A 242 -12.10 6.94 -21.37
CA THR A 242 -12.70 5.76 -22.01
C THR A 242 -13.51 6.13 -23.24
N THR A 243 -13.48 5.26 -24.25
CA THR A 243 -14.33 5.34 -25.44
C THR A 243 -15.60 4.49 -25.31
N ASN A 244 -15.71 3.68 -24.22
CA ASN A 244 -16.86 2.81 -23.99
C ASN A 244 -18.03 3.60 -23.39
N GLU A 245 -19.13 3.74 -24.13
CA GLU A 245 -20.32 4.49 -23.73
C GLU A 245 -20.99 3.96 -22.46
N ASP A 246 -20.93 2.67 -22.19
CA ASP A 246 -21.51 2.09 -20.96
C ASP A 246 -20.67 2.46 -19.73
N ILE A 247 -19.35 2.53 -19.88
CA ILE A 247 -18.47 3.03 -18.81
C ILE A 247 -18.69 4.52 -18.60
N VAL A 248 -18.93 5.32 -19.66
CA VAL A 248 -19.25 6.75 -19.55
C VAL A 248 -20.45 7.01 -18.66
N LYS A 249 -21.46 6.15 -18.66
CA LYS A 249 -22.67 6.29 -17.82
C LYS A 249 -22.40 6.14 -16.32
N VAL A 250 -21.39 5.35 -15.94
CA VAL A 250 -21.11 4.98 -14.53
C VAL A 250 -19.79 5.56 -14.00
N ARG A 251 -18.96 6.17 -14.84
CA ARG A 251 -17.64 6.69 -14.47
C ARG A 251 -17.70 7.88 -13.53
N GLN A 252 -16.64 8.06 -12.74
CA GLN A 252 -16.43 9.29 -11.97
C GLN A 252 -15.88 10.39 -12.87
N ASP A 253 -14.73 10.12 -13.52
CA ASP A 253 -13.98 11.03 -14.38
C ASP A 253 -13.74 10.38 -15.74
N GLY A 254 -12.50 10.03 -16.11
CA GLY A 254 -12.14 9.42 -17.39
C GLY A 254 -12.60 7.98 -17.62
N GLY A 255 -13.06 7.25 -16.60
CA GLY A 255 -13.47 5.85 -16.71
C GLY A 255 -12.32 4.85 -16.91
N VAL A 256 -11.07 5.31 -16.79
CA VAL A 256 -9.85 4.55 -17.10
C VAL A 256 -9.72 3.29 -16.26
N VAL A 257 -10.01 3.36 -14.94
CA VAL A 257 -9.92 2.18 -14.04
C VAL A 257 -10.85 1.06 -14.50
N THR A 258 -12.11 1.38 -14.78
CA THR A 258 -13.10 0.40 -15.24
C THR A 258 -12.71 -0.17 -16.60
N THR A 259 -12.16 0.66 -17.52
CA THR A 259 -11.67 0.20 -18.83
C THR A 259 -10.48 -0.75 -18.71
N ILE A 260 -9.52 -0.45 -17.82
CA ILE A 260 -8.38 -1.35 -17.56
C ILE A 260 -8.89 -2.68 -16.99
N ALA A 261 -9.77 -2.64 -15.98
CA ALA A 261 -10.32 -3.84 -15.36
C ALA A 261 -11.13 -4.69 -16.37
N GLU A 262 -11.94 -4.05 -17.20
CA GLU A 262 -12.68 -4.70 -18.30
C GLU A 262 -11.74 -5.37 -19.30
N TYR A 263 -10.68 -4.67 -19.72
CA TYR A 263 -9.68 -5.22 -20.64
C TYR A 263 -8.98 -6.44 -20.06
N LEU A 264 -8.58 -6.37 -18.79
CA LEU A 264 -7.91 -7.48 -18.10
C LEU A 264 -8.79 -8.72 -18.05
N LEU A 265 -10.09 -8.58 -17.69
CA LEU A 265 -11.05 -9.68 -17.65
C LEU A 265 -11.37 -10.24 -19.05
N LYS A 266 -11.69 -9.38 -20.02
CA LYS A 266 -12.04 -9.78 -21.39
C LYS A 266 -10.92 -10.52 -22.11
N ASN A 267 -9.67 -10.12 -21.86
CA ASN A 267 -8.50 -10.75 -22.46
C ASN A 267 -7.92 -11.89 -21.61
N LYS A 268 -8.60 -12.28 -20.53
CA LYS A 268 -8.16 -13.36 -19.61
C LYS A 268 -6.75 -13.15 -19.06
N LEU A 269 -6.37 -11.89 -18.86
CA LEU A 269 -5.11 -11.52 -18.18
C LEU A 269 -5.28 -11.63 -16.67
N VAL A 270 -6.51 -11.57 -16.18
CA VAL A 270 -6.93 -11.93 -14.83
C VAL A 270 -8.23 -12.75 -14.86
N ASP A 271 -8.42 -13.55 -13.82
CA ASP A 271 -9.61 -14.35 -13.61
C ASP A 271 -10.68 -13.58 -12.83
N ALA A 272 -10.22 -12.63 -11.98
CA ALA A 272 -11.10 -11.80 -11.18
C ALA A 272 -10.49 -10.42 -10.89
N VAL A 273 -11.37 -9.48 -10.51
CA VAL A 273 -11.01 -8.14 -10.03
C VAL A 273 -11.62 -7.94 -8.64
N ILE A 274 -10.80 -7.55 -7.67
CA ILE A 274 -11.28 -7.06 -6.37
C ILE A 274 -11.47 -5.55 -6.50
N ALA A 275 -12.69 -5.09 -6.23
CA ALA A 275 -13.07 -3.69 -6.29
C ALA A 275 -14.14 -3.37 -5.23
N VAL A 276 -14.68 -2.16 -5.23
CA VAL A 276 -15.72 -1.72 -4.28
C VAL A 276 -16.96 -1.27 -5.04
N GLN A 277 -18.12 -1.79 -4.65
CA GLN A 277 -19.42 -1.30 -5.09
C GLN A 277 -20.14 -0.55 -3.95
N HIS A 278 -21.23 0.14 -4.25
CA HIS A 278 -22.18 0.58 -3.23
C HIS A 278 -23.14 -0.55 -2.89
N SER A 279 -23.52 -0.70 -1.63
CA SER A 279 -24.69 -1.48 -1.25
C SER A 279 -25.96 -0.85 -1.84
N GLU A 280 -26.96 -1.66 -2.11
CA GLU A 280 -28.19 -1.21 -2.79
C GLU A 280 -28.95 -0.12 -2.01
N ASP A 281 -28.84 -0.11 -0.67
CA ASP A 281 -29.70 0.71 0.15
C ASP A 281 -29.15 2.08 0.56
N LEU A 282 -27.83 2.26 0.77
CA LEU A 282 -27.37 3.43 1.53
C LEU A 282 -25.99 3.99 1.13
N TRP A 283 -25.50 3.78 -0.08
CA TRP A 283 -24.14 4.23 -0.46
C TRP A 283 -23.00 3.64 0.41
N LYS A 284 -23.30 2.61 1.19
CA LYS A 284 -22.27 1.94 1.99
C LYS A 284 -21.31 1.20 1.05
N PRO A 285 -19.99 1.43 1.13
CA PRO A 285 -19.06 0.75 0.27
C PRO A 285 -18.91 -0.72 0.69
N GLU A 286 -18.98 -1.62 -0.28
CA GLU A 286 -18.82 -3.06 -0.10
C GLU A 286 -17.71 -3.58 -1.01
N PRO A 287 -16.67 -4.25 -0.46
CA PRO A 287 -15.68 -4.91 -1.28
C PRO A 287 -16.28 -6.15 -1.96
N VAL A 288 -15.97 -6.33 -3.23
CA VAL A 288 -16.49 -7.44 -4.05
C VAL A 288 -15.41 -8.06 -4.92
N ILE A 289 -15.55 -9.36 -5.21
CA ILE A 289 -14.75 -10.08 -6.19
C ILE A 289 -15.60 -10.26 -7.44
N ILE A 290 -15.10 -9.79 -8.58
CA ILE A 290 -15.80 -9.75 -9.86
C ILE A 290 -15.06 -10.62 -10.85
N ASP A 291 -15.72 -11.65 -11.34
CA ASP A 291 -15.25 -12.57 -12.38
C ASP A 291 -16.11 -12.50 -13.67
N ASP A 292 -17.23 -11.75 -13.64
CA ASP A 292 -18.06 -11.42 -14.80
C ASP A 292 -18.02 -9.91 -15.07
N VAL A 293 -17.62 -9.53 -16.28
CA VAL A 293 -17.57 -8.14 -16.76
C VAL A 293 -18.87 -7.38 -16.55
N LYS A 294 -20.03 -8.05 -16.64
CA LYS A 294 -21.35 -7.42 -16.43
C LYS A 294 -21.51 -6.80 -15.04
N ASN A 295 -20.86 -7.40 -14.03
CA ASN A 295 -20.89 -6.90 -12.66
C ASN A 295 -19.88 -5.77 -12.40
N LEU A 296 -18.90 -5.62 -13.29
CA LEU A 296 -17.84 -4.61 -13.13
C LEU A 296 -18.39 -3.18 -13.11
N TYR A 297 -19.42 -2.89 -13.90
CA TYR A 297 -19.99 -1.54 -14.00
C TYR A 297 -20.67 -1.06 -12.71
N LYS A 298 -21.07 -1.98 -11.83
CA LYS A 298 -21.59 -1.65 -10.48
C LYS A 298 -20.53 -1.01 -9.58
N THR A 299 -19.24 -1.18 -9.92
CA THR A 299 -18.13 -0.59 -9.19
C THR A 299 -17.76 0.81 -9.67
N GLY A 300 -18.40 1.32 -10.72
CA GLY A 300 -18.20 2.67 -11.24
C GLY A 300 -18.48 3.76 -10.18
N GLY A 301 -17.90 4.94 -10.38
CA GLY A 301 -18.04 6.08 -9.47
C GLY A 301 -17.18 5.97 -8.19
N THR A 302 -16.88 7.12 -7.60
CA THR A 302 -16.04 7.20 -6.38
C THR A 302 -16.86 6.89 -5.12
N LYS A 303 -16.28 6.09 -4.23
CA LYS A 303 -16.77 5.80 -2.88
C LYS A 303 -15.89 6.58 -1.90
N TYR A 304 -16.41 7.66 -1.32
CA TYR A 304 -15.64 8.50 -0.38
C TYR A 304 -15.58 7.89 1.02
N ALA A 305 -16.53 7.02 1.38
CA ALA A 305 -16.47 6.27 2.62
C ALA A 305 -15.43 5.14 2.55
N ASN A 306 -14.81 4.86 3.69
CA ASN A 306 -13.80 3.80 3.82
C ASN A 306 -14.40 2.41 3.55
N SER A 307 -13.61 1.55 2.92
CA SER A 307 -13.94 0.13 2.72
C SER A 307 -12.71 -0.73 3.06
N PRO A 308 -12.83 -1.70 3.96
CA PRO A 308 -11.72 -2.62 4.28
C PRO A 308 -11.53 -3.67 3.18
N SER A 309 -11.18 -3.24 1.97
CA SER A 309 -11.24 -4.08 0.76
C SER A 309 -10.25 -5.24 0.76
N LEU A 310 -9.17 -5.14 1.53
CA LEU A 310 -8.20 -6.24 1.66
C LEU A 310 -8.73 -7.39 2.53
N LYS A 311 -9.82 -7.20 3.29
CA LYS A 311 -10.37 -8.28 4.14
C LYS A 311 -10.89 -9.50 3.36
N ILE A 312 -11.20 -9.32 2.06
CA ILE A 312 -11.74 -10.40 1.21
C ILE A 312 -10.69 -11.02 0.28
N ILE A 313 -9.43 -10.62 0.41
CA ILE A 313 -8.39 -11.07 -0.51
C ILE A 313 -8.10 -12.58 -0.38
N ASP A 314 -8.28 -13.15 0.81
CA ASP A 314 -8.17 -14.58 1.07
C ASP A 314 -9.23 -15.39 0.32
N GLN A 315 -10.42 -14.82 0.08
CA GLN A 315 -11.48 -15.45 -0.72
C GLN A 315 -11.12 -15.49 -2.21
N ALA A 316 -10.22 -14.62 -2.66
CA ALA A 316 -9.74 -14.59 -4.04
C ALA A 316 -8.66 -15.65 -4.32
N LYS A 317 -8.18 -16.41 -3.32
CA LYS A 317 -7.17 -17.46 -3.49
C LYS A 317 -7.55 -18.58 -4.46
N LYS A 318 -8.86 -18.72 -4.75
CA LYS A 318 -9.37 -19.67 -5.75
C LYS A 318 -9.11 -19.27 -7.20
N TYR A 319 -8.63 -18.05 -7.45
CA TYR A 319 -8.28 -17.53 -8.76
C TYR A 319 -6.76 -17.46 -8.89
N ASP A 320 -6.20 -17.81 -10.05
CA ASP A 320 -4.75 -17.79 -10.27
C ASP A 320 -4.22 -16.37 -10.50
N ASN A 321 -5.01 -15.52 -11.17
CA ASN A 321 -4.62 -14.15 -11.48
C ASN A 321 -5.72 -13.17 -11.08
N VAL A 322 -5.40 -12.23 -10.20
CA VAL A 322 -6.36 -11.24 -9.68
C VAL A 322 -5.83 -9.83 -9.89
N ALA A 323 -6.69 -8.91 -10.29
CA ALA A 323 -6.41 -7.48 -10.20
C ALA A 323 -7.05 -6.91 -8.93
N PHE A 324 -6.34 -6.03 -8.25
CA PHE A 324 -6.84 -5.33 -7.06
C PHE A 324 -6.93 -3.84 -7.34
N VAL A 325 -8.12 -3.26 -7.12
CA VAL A 325 -8.38 -1.82 -7.21
C VAL A 325 -8.50 -1.25 -5.81
N GLY A 326 -7.67 -0.27 -5.46
CA GLY A 326 -7.69 0.30 -4.11
C GLY A 326 -6.95 1.64 -3.96
N VAL A 327 -6.97 2.17 -2.75
CA VAL A 327 -6.37 3.46 -2.38
C VAL A 327 -4.93 3.29 -1.87
N PRO A 328 -4.13 4.37 -1.73
CA PRO A 328 -2.70 4.30 -1.40
C PRO A 328 -2.34 3.42 -0.19
N CYS A 329 -3.09 3.52 0.90
CA CYS A 329 -2.81 2.71 2.09
C CYS A 329 -2.97 1.21 1.85
N MET A 330 -3.89 0.80 0.96
CA MET A 330 -4.07 -0.59 0.55
C MET A 330 -2.93 -1.05 -0.38
N MET A 331 -2.48 -0.18 -1.29
CA MET A 331 -1.32 -0.47 -2.14
C MET A 331 -0.05 -0.65 -1.30
N LYS A 332 0.16 0.21 -0.29
CA LYS A 332 1.28 0.07 0.66
C LYS A 332 1.17 -1.23 1.48
N ALA A 333 -0.04 -1.64 1.88
CA ALA A 333 -0.27 -2.90 2.57
C ALA A 333 0.09 -4.11 1.69
N LEU A 334 -0.32 -4.11 0.43
CA LEU A 334 0.03 -5.14 -0.53
C LEU A 334 1.53 -5.20 -0.80
N GLU A 335 2.20 -4.04 -0.97
CA GLU A 335 3.65 -3.99 -1.13
C GLU A 335 4.36 -4.57 0.10
N LYS A 336 3.89 -4.20 1.29
CA LYS A 336 4.46 -4.71 2.52
C LYS A 336 4.25 -6.22 2.67
N GLY A 337 3.09 -6.74 2.26
CA GLY A 337 2.84 -8.18 2.19
C GLY A 337 3.70 -8.91 1.16
N ALA A 338 4.13 -8.23 0.09
CA ALA A 338 5.11 -8.78 -0.85
C ALA A 338 6.51 -8.88 -0.27
N LEU A 339 6.86 -7.90 0.55
CA LEU A 339 8.17 -7.84 1.20
C LEU A 339 8.24 -8.75 2.44
N TYR A 340 7.16 -8.81 3.26
CA TYR A 340 7.15 -9.42 4.59
C TYR A 340 5.81 -10.11 4.91
N PRO A 341 5.76 -11.37 5.26
CA PRO A 341 6.65 -12.44 4.87
C PRO A 341 6.41 -12.82 3.42
N SER A 342 7.44 -13.20 2.72
CA SER A 342 7.42 -13.50 1.29
C SER A 342 6.61 -14.75 0.89
N GLY A 343 6.04 -15.48 1.86
CA GLY A 343 5.40 -16.78 1.62
C GLY A 343 3.88 -16.82 1.63
N LEU A 344 3.18 -15.68 1.84
CA LEU A 344 1.71 -15.71 1.91
C LEU A 344 1.09 -16.12 0.56
N PRO A 345 0.32 -17.25 0.50
CA PRO A 345 -0.06 -17.88 -0.76
C PRO A 345 -0.97 -17.01 -1.62
N PHE A 346 -1.93 -16.30 -1.03
CA PHE A 346 -2.87 -15.48 -1.79
C PHE A 346 -2.26 -14.17 -2.31
N PHE A 347 -1.04 -13.81 -1.89
CA PHE A 347 -0.32 -12.68 -2.44
C PHE A 347 0.21 -12.98 -3.84
N LYS A 348 0.62 -14.22 -4.12
CA LYS A 348 1.11 -14.66 -5.43
C LYS A 348 0.08 -14.47 -6.54
N ASN A 349 -1.21 -14.45 -6.20
CA ASN A 349 -2.31 -14.33 -7.14
C ASN A 349 -2.62 -12.87 -7.54
N ILE A 350 -2.13 -11.87 -6.79
CA ILE A 350 -2.31 -10.45 -7.15
C ILE A 350 -1.38 -10.09 -8.29
N LYS A 351 -1.92 -10.12 -9.51
CA LYS A 351 -1.18 -9.87 -10.74
C LYS A 351 -1.06 -8.39 -11.10
N TYR A 352 -2.10 -7.61 -10.81
CA TYR A 352 -2.14 -6.18 -11.10
C TYR A 352 -2.69 -5.40 -9.91
N ARG A 353 -2.01 -4.33 -9.55
CA ARG A 353 -2.40 -3.36 -8.54
C ARG A 353 -2.78 -2.05 -9.23
N ILE A 354 -4.08 -1.73 -9.24
CA ILE A 354 -4.64 -0.50 -9.84
C ILE A 354 -4.93 0.46 -8.69
N GLY A 355 -4.07 1.46 -8.52
CA GLY A 355 -4.14 2.43 -7.44
C GLY A 355 -5.00 3.64 -7.79
N LEU A 356 -5.82 4.09 -6.85
CA LEU A 356 -6.60 5.32 -6.98
C LEU A 356 -5.87 6.47 -6.29
N PHE A 357 -5.91 7.68 -6.86
CA PHE A 357 -5.50 8.87 -6.13
C PHE A 357 -6.42 9.08 -4.94
N CYS A 358 -5.85 9.36 -3.78
CA CYS A 358 -6.61 9.55 -2.56
C CYS A 358 -6.00 10.64 -1.69
N MET A 359 -6.77 11.66 -1.37
CA MET A 359 -6.37 12.69 -0.41
C MET A 359 -6.72 12.25 1.01
N GLU A 360 -7.97 11.85 1.21
CA GLU A 360 -8.55 11.42 2.46
C GLU A 360 -9.80 10.57 2.20
N SER A 361 -10.26 9.83 3.21
CA SER A 361 -11.52 9.08 3.20
C SER A 361 -12.30 9.38 4.48
N PHE A 362 -13.57 9.00 4.50
CA PHE A 362 -14.50 9.32 5.58
C PHE A 362 -15.01 8.04 6.23
N PRO A 363 -15.28 8.03 7.55
CA PRO A 363 -16.16 7.04 8.14
C PRO A 363 -17.53 7.07 7.46
N TYR A 364 -18.18 5.92 7.31
CA TYR A 364 -19.48 5.89 6.63
C TYR A 364 -20.54 6.75 7.35
N GLU A 365 -20.59 6.72 8.68
CA GLU A 365 -21.47 7.57 9.47
C GLU A 365 -21.20 9.06 9.26
N GLN A 366 -19.93 9.43 9.05
CA GLN A 366 -19.57 10.83 8.79
C GLN A 366 -20.02 11.29 7.39
N ILE A 367 -20.13 10.40 6.41
CA ILE A 367 -20.77 10.72 5.11
C ILE A 367 -22.27 11.02 5.31
N ILE A 368 -22.95 10.26 6.15
CA ILE A 368 -24.36 10.52 6.49
C ILE A 368 -24.49 11.87 7.20
N ASN A 369 -23.65 12.14 8.21
CA ASN A 369 -23.65 13.38 8.96
C ASN A 369 -23.33 14.58 8.06
N LEU A 370 -22.31 14.48 7.20
CA LEU A 370 -21.98 15.48 6.19
C LEU A 370 -23.19 15.81 5.31
N THR A 371 -23.87 14.77 4.81
CA THR A 371 -25.04 14.94 3.93
C THR A 371 -26.16 15.69 4.65
N LYS A 372 -26.44 15.37 5.90
CA LYS A 372 -27.46 16.03 6.71
C LYS A 372 -27.06 17.45 7.12
N GLU A 373 -25.85 17.62 7.67
CA GLU A 373 -25.44 18.88 8.29
C GLU A 373 -25.06 19.95 7.27
N GLN A 374 -24.35 19.58 6.19
CA GLN A 374 -23.84 20.52 5.20
C GLN A 374 -24.81 20.76 4.05
N PHE A 375 -25.62 19.76 3.71
CA PHE A 375 -26.51 19.83 2.55
C PHE A 375 -28.00 19.82 2.93
N SER A 376 -28.36 19.50 4.17
CA SER A 376 -29.75 19.34 4.63
C SER A 376 -30.52 18.31 3.77
N LYS A 377 -29.82 17.21 3.39
CA LYS A 377 -30.36 16.13 2.53
C LYS A 377 -30.19 14.77 3.18
N ASP A 378 -31.03 13.81 2.78
CA ASP A 378 -30.83 12.39 3.11
C ASP A 378 -29.86 11.75 2.08
N ILE A 379 -29.00 10.86 2.53
CA ILE A 379 -28.05 10.15 1.66
C ILE A 379 -28.77 9.38 0.54
N LYS A 380 -30.01 8.95 0.76
CA LYS A 380 -30.84 8.26 -0.23
C LYS A 380 -31.24 9.14 -1.42
N GLU A 381 -31.17 10.46 -1.27
CA GLU A 381 -31.48 11.42 -2.34
C GLU A 381 -30.33 11.59 -3.33
N LEU A 382 -29.13 11.14 -2.99
CA LEU A 382 -27.92 11.33 -3.79
C LEU A 382 -27.86 10.35 -4.97
N THR A 383 -27.30 10.83 -6.09
CA THR A 383 -26.95 10.03 -7.26
C THR A 383 -25.43 10.01 -7.50
N LYS A 384 -24.72 11.05 -7.07
CA LYS A 384 -23.26 11.16 -7.23
C LYS A 384 -22.66 12.12 -6.22
N MET A 385 -21.45 11.81 -5.76
CA MET A 385 -20.58 12.73 -5.03
C MET A 385 -19.35 13.05 -5.87
N ASN A 386 -18.80 14.25 -5.78
CA ASN A 386 -17.60 14.65 -6.49
C ASN A 386 -16.78 15.68 -5.68
N ILE A 387 -15.48 15.77 -5.99
CA ILE A 387 -14.59 16.83 -5.48
C ILE A 387 -13.95 17.50 -6.69
N GLY A 388 -14.19 18.80 -6.81
CA GLY A 388 -13.64 19.59 -7.92
C GLY A 388 -13.64 21.08 -7.58
N GLY A 389 -12.67 21.83 -8.11
CA GLY A 389 -12.58 23.28 -7.93
C GLY A 389 -12.52 23.75 -6.46
N GLY A 390 -12.02 22.93 -5.53
CA GLY A 390 -11.98 23.23 -4.09
C GLY A 390 -13.32 23.07 -3.38
N LYS A 391 -14.27 22.37 -3.98
CA LYS A 391 -15.61 22.12 -3.47
C LYS A 391 -15.89 20.61 -3.37
N PHE A 392 -16.73 20.23 -2.42
CA PHE A 392 -17.42 18.95 -2.38
C PHE A 392 -18.81 19.15 -2.98
N ILE A 393 -19.16 18.30 -3.93
CA ILE A 393 -20.35 18.47 -4.79
C ILE A 393 -21.20 17.22 -4.65
N ILE A 394 -22.51 17.38 -4.43
CA ILE A 394 -23.48 16.29 -4.50
C ILE A 394 -24.46 16.54 -5.65
N ASN A 395 -24.83 15.47 -6.34
CA ASN A 395 -25.93 15.47 -7.30
C ASN A 395 -27.09 14.67 -6.73
N LEU A 396 -28.30 15.17 -6.87
CA LEU A 396 -29.50 14.61 -6.31
C LEU A 396 -30.34 13.90 -7.38
N LYS A 397 -31.20 13.00 -6.95
CA LYS A 397 -32.21 12.33 -7.82
C LYS A 397 -33.17 13.33 -8.46
N SER A 398 -33.36 14.50 -7.85
CA SER A 398 -34.14 15.61 -8.42
C SER A 398 -33.48 16.28 -9.62
N GLY A 399 -32.20 16.00 -9.90
CA GLY A 399 -31.39 16.72 -10.87
C GLY A 399 -30.69 17.95 -10.31
N GLU A 400 -30.96 18.33 -9.05
CA GLU A 400 -30.30 19.45 -8.37
C GLU A 400 -28.84 19.07 -8.06
N GLN A 401 -27.92 20.05 -8.18
CA GLN A 401 -26.53 19.95 -7.73
C GLN A 401 -26.30 20.98 -6.63
N ILE A 402 -25.72 20.54 -5.52
CA ILE A 402 -25.37 21.38 -4.38
C ILE A 402 -23.88 21.23 -4.09
N ASP A 403 -23.21 22.32 -3.72
CA ASP A 403 -21.81 22.28 -3.34
C ASP A 403 -21.52 23.03 -2.04
N VAL A 404 -20.45 22.61 -1.35
CA VAL A 404 -19.86 23.30 -0.19
C VAL A 404 -18.35 23.39 -0.33
N PRO A 405 -17.68 24.39 0.27
CA PRO A 405 -16.23 24.47 0.28
C PRO A 405 -15.60 23.21 0.88
N LEU A 406 -14.57 22.68 0.24
CA LEU A 406 -13.90 21.44 0.69
C LEU A 406 -13.39 21.52 2.14
N LYS A 407 -12.95 22.70 2.59
CA LYS A 407 -12.51 22.91 3.99
C LYS A 407 -13.59 22.61 5.04
N GLU A 408 -14.87 22.77 4.70
CA GLU A 408 -15.99 22.46 5.60
C GLU A 408 -16.24 20.95 5.70
N VAL A 409 -15.73 20.20 4.72
CA VAL A 409 -15.87 18.75 4.65
C VAL A 409 -14.70 18.03 5.35
N GLN A 410 -13.52 18.63 5.37
CA GLN A 410 -12.32 18.02 5.94
C GLN A 410 -12.46 17.60 7.41
N LYS A 411 -13.30 18.29 8.19
CA LYS A 411 -13.58 17.93 9.59
C LYS A 411 -14.27 16.58 9.78
N TYR A 412 -14.86 16.03 8.72
CA TYR A 412 -15.50 14.70 8.71
C TYR A 412 -14.56 13.60 8.27
N ALA A 413 -13.35 13.95 7.79
CA ALA A 413 -12.36 12.98 7.33
C ALA A 413 -11.79 12.15 8.50
N ARG A 414 -11.27 10.99 8.18
CA ARG A 414 -10.66 10.09 9.16
C ARG A 414 -9.32 10.66 9.65
N ASP A 415 -9.13 10.69 10.97
CA ASP A 415 -7.88 11.16 11.59
C ASP A 415 -6.65 10.39 11.08
N SER A 416 -6.80 9.09 10.85
CA SER A 416 -5.74 8.24 10.30
C SER A 416 -5.22 8.68 8.92
N CYS A 417 -5.99 9.48 8.16
CA CYS A 417 -5.55 10.04 6.88
C CYS A 417 -4.46 11.11 7.05
N HIS A 418 -4.35 11.75 8.21
CA HIS A 418 -3.28 12.70 8.52
C HIS A 418 -1.89 12.05 8.61
N PHE A 419 -1.83 10.73 8.75
CA PHE A 419 -0.60 9.93 8.78
C PHE A 419 -0.30 9.28 7.42
N CYS A 420 -0.91 9.76 6.32
CA CYS A 420 -0.72 9.24 4.97
C CYS A 420 -0.08 10.30 4.07
N GLU A 421 1.12 10.04 3.61
CA GLU A 421 1.85 10.93 2.70
C GLU A 421 1.54 10.68 1.22
N ASP A 422 1.02 9.50 0.87
CA ASP A 422 0.84 9.07 -0.50
C ASP A 422 -0.50 9.56 -1.08
N LEU A 423 -0.42 10.39 -2.12
CA LEU A 423 -1.56 10.85 -2.91
C LEU A 423 -1.85 9.91 -4.07
N THR A 424 -0.81 9.41 -4.72
CA THR A 424 -0.86 8.85 -6.07
C THR A 424 -0.78 7.33 -6.11
N SER A 425 -0.87 6.65 -4.98
CA SER A 425 -0.74 5.20 -4.88
C SER A 425 0.63 4.71 -5.39
N ASP A 426 1.68 5.18 -4.74
CA ASP A 426 3.08 4.98 -5.15
C ASP A 426 3.49 3.50 -5.28
N TYR A 427 2.75 2.61 -4.63
CA TYR A 427 2.97 1.15 -4.59
C TYR A 427 2.08 0.36 -5.57
N ALA A 428 1.32 1.05 -6.42
CA ALA A 428 0.53 0.41 -7.49
C ALA A 428 1.39 0.10 -8.72
N ASP A 429 0.84 -0.65 -9.68
CA ASP A 429 1.42 -0.82 -11.02
C ASP A 429 0.95 0.30 -11.95
N ILE A 430 -0.35 0.64 -11.84
CA ILE A 430 -0.96 1.79 -12.55
C ILE A 430 -1.75 2.60 -11.53
N SER A 431 -1.50 3.90 -11.48
CA SER A 431 -2.21 4.83 -10.61
C SER A 431 -3.11 5.75 -11.42
N VAL A 432 -4.34 5.97 -10.95
CA VAL A 432 -5.36 6.74 -11.69
C VAL A 432 -6.07 7.72 -10.76
N GLY A 433 -6.30 8.95 -11.22
CA GLY A 433 -7.08 9.95 -10.49
C GLY A 433 -7.50 11.14 -11.36
N SER A 434 -8.29 12.06 -10.80
CA SER A 434 -8.78 13.24 -11.53
C SER A 434 -7.79 14.40 -11.55
N ILE A 435 -6.96 14.53 -10.50
CA ILE A 435 -6.04 15.66 -10.34
C ILE A 435 -5.05 15.74 -11.52
N GLY A 436 -4.95 16.88 -12.15
CA GLY A 436 -4.06 17.12 -13.30
C GLY A 436 -4.75 17.03 -14.66
N SER A 437 -5.88 16.34 -14.76
CA SER A 437 -6.65 16.19 -16.00
C SER A 437 -7.87 17.14 -16.04
N GLN A 438 -8.40 17.34 -17.22
CA GLN A 438 -9.65 18.06 -17.43
C GLN A 438 -10.87 17.19 -17.07
N ASP A 439 -12.04 17.81 -16.92
CA ASP A 439 -13.28 17.09 -16.65
C ASP A 439 -13.56 15.99 -17.70
N GLY A 440 -13.99 14.83 -17.23
CA GLY A 440 -14.20 13.64 -18.07
C GLY A 440 -12.92 12.90 -18.48
N TRP A 441 -11.76 13.29 -17.96
CA TRP A 441 -10.48 12.65 -18.15
C TRP A 441 -9.86 12.27 -16.81
N SER A 442 -8.96 11.29 -16.81
CA SER A 442 -8.21 10.87 -15.63
C SER A 442 -6.71 10.93 -15.88
N SER A 443 -5.95 11.42 -14.91
CA SER A 443 -4.50 11.28 -14.90
C SER A 443 -4.12 9.83 -14.62
N VAL A 444 -3.13 9.33 -15.35
CA VAL A 444 -2.62 7.95 -15.26
C VAL A 444 -1.12 8.00 -15.06
N ILE A 445 -0.63 7.27 -14.08
CA ILE A 445 0.80 7.09 -13.82
C ILE A 445 1.12 5.59 -13.94
N THR A 446 1.92 5.21 -14.92
CA THR A 446 2.45 3.85 -15.03
C THR A 446 3.75 3.75 -14.23
N ARG A 447 3.92 2.66 -13.45
CA ARG A 447 5.02 2.57 -12.48
C ARG A 447 6.03 1.47 -12.79
N SER A 448 5.85 0.80 -13.93
CA SER A 448 6.80 -0.16 -14.48
C SER A 448 6.65 -0.22 -16.00
N LYS A 449 7.66 -0.77 -16.68
CA LYS A 449 7.62 -1.00 -18.12
C LYS A 449 6.47 -1.93 -18.53
N ALA A 450 6.18 -2.95 -17.72
CA ALA A 450 5.08 -3.87 -17.98
C ALA A 450 3.71 -3.18 -17.87
N ALA A 451 3.52 -2.35 -16.84
CA ALA A 451 2.31 -1.56 -16.65
C ALA A 451 2.12 -0.51 -17.77
N ASP A 452 3.20 0.12 -18.22
CA ASP A 452 3.19 1.05 -19.34
C ASP A 452 2.80 0.37 -20.65
N LYS A 453 3.37 -0.82 -20.89
CA LYS A 453 2.99 -1.63 -22.06
C LYS A 453 1.50 -1.98 -22.02
N LEU A 454 0.98 -2.46 -20.89
CA LEU A 454 -0.44 -2.78 -20.73
C LEU A 454 -1.33 -1.56 -21.05
N TYR A 455 -1.02 -0.39 -20.47
CA TYR A 455 -1.78 0.83 -20.72
C TYR A 455 -1.77 1.20 -22.21
N ASN A 456 -0.62 1.17 -22.86
CA ASN A 456 -0.47 1.48 -24.28
C ASN A 456 -1.15 0.45 -25.19
N ASP A 457 -1.22 -0.83 -24.79
CA ASP A 457 -1.97 -1.85 -25.54
C ASP A 457 -3.49 -1.56 -25.51
N ILE A 458 -4.02 -1.07 -24.38
CA ILE A 458 -5.43 -0.65 -24.23
C ILE A 458 -5.71 0.59 -25.09
N VAL A 459 -4.78 1.56 -25.14
CA VAL A 459 -4.89 2.74 -26.00
C VAL A 459 -4.87 2.36 -27.48
N LYS A 460 -3.95 1.47 -27.89
CA LYS A 460 -3.88 0.96 -29.28
C LYS A 460 -5.11 0.18 -29.69
N ALA A 461 -5.76 -0.49 -28.74
CA ALA A 461 -7.06 -1.16 -28.98
C ALA A 461 -8.22 -0.17 -29.14
N GLY A 462 -7.99 1.13 -29.04
CA GLY A 462 -9.00 2.18 -29.20
C GLY A 462 -9.97 2.30 -28.02
N LEU A 463 -9.65 1.70 -26.86
CA LEU A 463 -10.53 1.68 -25.69
C LEU A 463 -10.34 2.88 -24.76
N ILE A 464 -9.20 3.58 -24.90
CA ILE A 464 -8.88 4.81 -24.18
C ILE A 464 -8.31 5.83 -25.17
N GLU A 465 -8.87 7.02 -25.20
CA GLU A 465 -8.19 8.20 -25.76
C GLU A 465 -7.15 8.68 -24.74
N SER A 466 -5.91 8.89 -25.21
CA SER A 466 -4.79 9.22 -24.32
C SER A 466 -3.89 10.30 -24.88
N LYS A 467 -3.35 11.13 -23.98
CA LYS A 467 -2.32 12.15 -24.25
C LYS A 467 -1.28 12.12 -23.13
N SER A 468 -0.09 12.68 -23.38
CA SER A 468 0.90 12.89 -22.33
C SER A 468 0.36 13.89 -21.29
N LEU A 469 0.47 13.57 -20.01
CA LEU A 469 0.05 14.47 -18.92
C LEU A 469 0.92 15.73 -18.84
N LYS A 470 2.14 15.68 -19.42
CA LYS A 470 3.05 16.83 -19.51
C LYS A 470 2.60 17.87 -20.54
N GLU A 471 1.76 17.48 -21.50
CA GLU A 471 1.29 18.32 -22.60
C GLU A 471 -0.04 19.02 -22.30
N VAL A 472 -0.71 18.65 -21.21
CA VAL A 472 -2.00 19.22 -20.81
C VAL A 472 -1.87 20.15 -19.59
N LYS A 473 -2.84 21.04 -19.41
CA LYS A 473 -2.91 21.93 -18.24
C LYS A 473 -4.14 21.59 -17.41
N PRO A 474 -4.02 21.54 -16.06
CA PRO A 474 -2.80 21.84 -15.27
C PRO A 474 -1.73 20.74 -15.28
N GLY A 475 -2.05 19.52 -15.76
CA GLY A 475 -1.12 18.44 -16.04
C GLY A 475 -0.36 17.89 -14.83
N GLN A 476 0.79 17.29 -15.12
CA GLN A 476 1.66 16.67 -14.12
C GLN A 476 2.07 17.65 -13.00
N PHE A 477 2.25 18.93 -13.33
CA PHE A 477 2.60 19.95 -12.34
C PHE A 477 1.61 20.01 -11.15
N LEU A 478 0.31 19.93 -11.44
CA LEU A 478 -0.70 19.96 -10.36
C LEU A 478 -0.66 18.66 -9.53
N VAL A 479 -0.48 17.51 -10.16
CA VAL A 479 -0.36 16.22 -9.46
C VAL A 479 0.82 16.27 -8.48
N GLU A 480 2.00 16.70 -8.94
CA GLU A 480 3.18 16.84 -8.09
C GLU A 480 3.00 17.88 -6.98
N LYS A 481 2.37 19.02 -7.28
CA LYS A 481 2.09 20.05 -6.28
C LYS A 481 1.19 19.54 -5.15
N ILE A 482 0.10 18.86 -5.49
CA ILE A 482 -0.83 18.32 -4.49
C ILE A 482 -0.21 17.13 -3.74
N GLY A 483 0.52 16.25 -4.44
CA GLY A 483 1.29 15.16 -3.81
C GLY A 483 2.31 15.68 -2.80
N GLY A 484 3.10 16.68 -3.17
CA GLY A 484 4.04 17.33 -2.25
C GLY A 484 3.33 18.02 -1.07
N THR A 485 2.16 18.62 -1.30
CA THR A 485 1.37 19.21 -0.21
C THR A 485 0.91 18.16 0.79
N LYS A 486 0.45 17.00 0.32
CA LYS A 486 0.03 15.89 1.20
C LYS A 486 1.22 15.34 2.00
N ARG A 487 2.37 15.09 1.37
CA ARG A 487 3.60 14.64 2.04
C ARG A 487 4.05 15.60 3.13
N ASN A 488 4.08 16.90 2.82
CA ASN A 488 4.50 17.93 3.78
C ASN A 488 3.55 18.09 4.98
N LYS A 489 2.30 17.68 4.87
CA LYS A 489 1.30 17.71 5.94
C LYS A 489 1.20 16.40 6.71
N CYS A 490 1.83 15.33 6.23
CA CYS A 490 1.80 14.03 6.85
C CYS A 490 2.41 14.09 8.25
N LYS A 491 1.70 13.56 9.24
CA LYS A 491 2.22 13.42 10.60
C LYS A 491 3.09 12.17 10.70
N PRO A 492 4.19 12.19 11.44
CA PRO A 492 4.98 11.00 11.71
C PRO A 492 4.17 10.00 12.56
N ILE A 493 4.42 8.71 12.35
CA ILE A 493 3.89 7.65 13.20
C ILE A 493 5.00 7.24 14.16
N ASN A 494 4.79 7.43 15.46
CA ASN A 494 5.71 7.01 16.51
C ASN A 494 5.00 6.06 17.47
N LEU A 495 4.93 4.79 17.12
CA LEU A 495 4.28 3.76 17.96
C LEU A 495 5.00 3.54 19.29
N LYS A 496 6.31 3.81 19.37
CA LYS A 496 7.11 3.67 20.61
C LYS A 496 6.70 4.67 21.69
N GLU A 497 6.41 5.91 21.32
CA GLU A 497 5.91 6.93 22.26
C GLU A 497 4.52 6.57 22.77
N ILE A 498 3.69 5.97 21.92
CA ILE A 498 2.33 5.55 22.29
C ILE A 498 2.36 4.37 23.25
N GLN A 499 3.28 3.40 23.09
CA GLN A 499 3.46 2.27 24.02
C GLN A 499 3.93 2.73 25.40
N ASN A 500 4.73 3.78 25.48
CA ASN A 500 5.28 4.29 26.71
C ASN A 500 4.35 5.26 27.47
N GLY A 501 3.12 5.46 27.02
CA GLY A 501 2.08 6.20 27.74
C GLY A 501 2.26 7.72 27.78
N ASN A 502 2.92 8.30 26.77
CA ASN A 502 3.04 9.74 26.56
C ASN A 502 2.16 10.23 25.41
#